data_7c3fe163727b098a4565c2acb005b008
#
_entry.id   7c3fe163727b098a4565c2acb005b008
#
_cell.length_a   1.000
_cell.length_b   1.000
_cell.length_c   1.000
_cell.angle_alpha   90.00
_cell.angle_beta   90.00
_cell.angle_gamma   90.00
#
_symmetry.space_group_name_H-M   'P 1'
#
loop_
_entity.id
_entity.type
_entity.pdbx_description
1 polymer ?
#
loop_
_entity_poly.entity_id
_entity_poly.type
_entity_poly.pdbx_seq_one_letter_code
_entity_poly.pdbx_strand_id
1 'polypeptide(L)'
;MPDDLRRPLEVAIEAALKAGAILRADLHRLDGPRGHGHHAEADTEAERLIRAALTSAFPGWGYVGEETGSQPRAAGETRVWLVDPNDGTRDYLKGHRGSAVSIALLRGGLPVLGVVYAFAAPDDRGDLLSWAEGCGPLLRNGEAVTRPPWPTALGRYDVVLLSEGMNRRSRANLEAIQPARGRSMPSIAYRLALAAAGDGDAAVSLNTPCAWDYAAGHALLRAAGGEFVDEDGSPIVYSPDGDSGSRFCFGGAPAIVRSLAAHDWMSVLGSSTPATELYDLVSPVRGLLTDDPGRLARAQGCLLGQFAGDALGSLVEFKPPGEIARRYPKGLRWMQDGGTWDTLAGQPTDDSELALSLARSIVSEKQYSREAAARAYHHWYHSRPFDCGGTTAKGLAAIGPPDVERGRTASVAAQAASTESQANGSLMRVSPLAIWGYALPPEKLAALARADSALTHPHKACRDAAAVFTVTAAHAIRSGESATKVFTFTTRWADESKCCPEVRAALGRAAEAPPPSFMERQGWVLVALQNAFHQLLHAVSVEESVTRTVMSGGDTDTNAAIAGALLGAVHGREAIPTDWQRMILTCRPIAGLPTVHRPRPRAYWPVDALALAERLLCLGAAAAPTA
;
A
#
# COMPACT_ATOMS: atom_id res chain seq x y z
N MET A 1 -24.50 24.06 31.40
CA MET A 1 -24.27 24.15 29.95
C MET A 1 -23.40 22.98 29.57
N PRO A 2 -23.61 22.31 28.44
CA PRO A 2 -22.61 21.30 28.01
C PRO A 2 -21.27 22.03 27.90
N ASP A 3 -20.21 21.39 28.42
CA ASP A 3 -18.83 21.90 28.30
C ASP A 3 -18.51 22.14 26.83
N ASP A 4 -18.08 23.34 26.46
CA ASP A 4 -17.62 23.64 25.09
C ASP A 4 -16.21 23.02 24.91
N LEU A 5 -16.15 21.88 24.21
CA LEU A 5 -14.91 21.17 23.92
C LEU A 5 -14.19 21.68 22.65
N ARG A 6 -14.64 22.75 22.01
CA ARG A 6 -13.98 23.29 20.78
C ARG A 6 -12.57 23.76 21.09
N ARG A 7 -12.40 24.57 22.15
CA ARG A 7 -11.06 25.06 22.53
C ARG A 7 -10.11 23.92 22.95
N PRO A 8 -10.53 22.94 23.77
CA PRO A 8 -9.72 21.74 24.03
C PRO A 8 -9.30 20.97 22.76
N LEU A 9 -10.23 20.81 21.80
CA LEU A 9 -9.96 20.13 20.53
C LEU A 9 -8.93 20.89 19.69
N GLU A 10 -9.07 22.21 19.56
CA GLU A 10 -8.12 23.06 18.83
C GLU A 10 -6.70 22.97 19.41
N VAL A 11 -6.56 23.06 20.74
CA VAL A 11 -5.27 22.97 21.40
C VAL A 11 -4.64 21.59 21.24
N ALA A 12 -5.45 20.53 21.34
CA ALA A 12 -4.96 19.15 21.15
C ALA A 12 -4.51 18.90 19.70
N ILE A 13 -5.24 19.40 18.70
CA ILE A 13 -4.84 19.32 17.29
C ILE A 13 -3.54 20.06 17.05
N GLU A 14 -3.41 21.29 17.53
CA GLU A 14 -2.19 22.09 17.38
C GLU A 14 -0.98 21.41 18.03
N ALA A 15 -1.17 20.85 19.23
CA ALA A 15 -0.13 20.13 19.96
C ALA A 15 0.28 18.86 19.19
N ALA A 16 -0.67 18.08 18.68
CA ALA A 16 -0.40 16.87 17.89
C ALA A 16 0.39 17.18 16.61
N LEU A 17 0.02 18.24 15.89
CA LEU A 17 0.74 18.65 14.68
C LEU A 17 2.18 19.07 14.95
N LYS A 18 2.43 19.83 16.04
CA LYS A 18 3.76 20.25 16.45
C LYS A 18 4.62 19.05 16.92
N ALA A 19 4.05 18.15 17.72
CA ALA A 19 4.71 16.93 18.15
C ALA A 19 5.05 16.02 16.95
N GLY A 20 4.11 15.83 16.04
CA GLY A 20 4.33 15.06 14.82
C GLY A 20 5.42 15.64 13.92
N ALA A 21 5.63 16.95 13.92
CA ALA A 21 6.76 17.57 13.20
C ALA A 21 8.12 17.18 13.81
N ILE A 22 8.24 17.11 15.15
CA ILE A 22 9.45 16.64 15.85
C ILE A 22 9.73 15.18 15.48
N LEU A 23 8.72 14.32 15.62
CA LEU A 23 8.82 12.88 15.34
C LEU A 23 9.17 12.61 13.88
N ARG A 24 8.55 13.31 12.93
CA ARG A 24 8.86 13.17 11.51
C ARG A 24 10.29 13.62 11.19
N ALA A 25 10.76 14.71 11.76
CA ALA A 25 12.14 15.15 11.59
C ALA A 25 13.16 14.13 12.11
N ASP A 26 12.86 13.49 13.26
CA ASP A 26 13.71 12.42 13.80
C ASP A 26 13.64 11.13 12.96
N LEU A 27 12.48 10.78 12.42
CA LEU A 27 12.28 9.63 11.54
C LEU A 27 13.15 9.72 10.28
N HIS A 28 13.32 10.91 9.72
CA HIS A 28 14.09 11.19 8.51
C HIS A 28 15.58 11.44 8.72
N ARG A 29 16.11 11.22 9.92
CA ARG A 29 17.56 11.30 10.12
C ARG A 29 18.28 10.26 9.25
N LEU A 30 19.43 10.58 8.76
CA LEU A 30 20.24 9.67 7.91
C LEU A 30 20.55 8.34 8.59
N ASP A 31 20.76 8.36 9.91
CA ASP A 31 20.97 7.16 10.72
C ASP A 31 19.65 6.58 11.26
N GLY A 32 18.52 7.14 10.84
CA GLY A 32 17.19 6.85 11.34
C GLY A 32 16.89 7.43 12.72
N PRO A 33 15.69 7.16 13.26
CA PRO A 33 15.23 7.75 14.51
C PRO A 33 16.12 7.35 15.69
N ARG A 34 16.33 8.30 16.62
CA ARG A 34 17.14 8.09 17.83
C ARG A 34 16.40 7.23 18.86
N GLY A 35 17.07 6.23 19.40
CA GLY A 35 16.52 5.37 20.45
C GLY A 35 16.77 3.89 20.22
N HIS A 36 16.22 3.07 21.13
CA HIS A 36 16.35 1.62 21.11
C HIS A 36 15.21 0.93 21.87
N GLY A 37 14.90 -0.30 21.50
CA GLY A 37 13.87 -1.10 22.16
C GLY A 37 12.46 -0.55 21.98
N HIS A 38 11.93 0.07 23.01
CA HIS A 38 10.60 0.68 23.06
C HIS A 38 10.65 2.18 23.37
N HIS A 39 11.81 2.79 23.36
CA HIS A 39 12.01 4.18 23.74
C HIS A 39 12.72 4.94 22.62
N ALA A 40 12.09 5.99 22.09
CA ALA A 40 12.69 6.95 21.19
C ALA A 40 12.90 8.30 21.90
N GLU A 41 14.06 8.94 21.68
CA GLU A 41 14.35 10.23 22.29
C GLU A 41 13.34 11.31 21.90
N ALA A 42 12.87 11.25 20.67
CA ALA A 42 11.87 12.17 20.14
C ALA A 42 10.51 12.06 20.84
N ASP A 43 10.16 10.90 21.43
CA ASP A 43 8.91 10.69 22.14
C ASP A 43 8.85 11.60 23.37
N THR A 44 9.93 11.64 24.18
CA THR A 44 10.03 12.54 25.33
C THR A 44 10.00 14.03 24.92
N GLU A 45 10.65 14.41 23.81
CA GLU A 45 10.61 15.80 23.30
C GLU A 45 9.19 16.19 22.89
N ALA A 46 8.52 15.32 22.15
CA ALA A 46 7.16 15.50 21.68
C ALA A 46 6.16 15.60 22.83
N GLU A 47 6.25 14.69 23.83
CA GLU A 47 5.33 14.70 24.96
C GLU A 47 5.50 15.92 25.85
N ARG A 48 6.73 16.40 26.09
CA ARG A 48 6.96 17.66 26.84
C ARG A 48 6.25 18.84 26.18
N LEU A 49 6.28 18.92 24.84
CA LEU A 49 5.58 19.93 24.09
C LEU A 49 4.06 19.81 24.25
N ILE A 50 3.51 18.60 24.09
CA ILE A 50 2.06 18.33 24.25
C ILE A 50 1.63 18.70 25.67
N ARG A 51 2.34 18.20 26.68
CA ARG A 51 2.05 18.47 28.10
C ARG A 51 2.04 19.96 28.40
N ALA A 52 3.05 20.71 27.96
CA ALA A 52 3.12 22.15 28.18
C ALA A 52 1.94 22.87 27.54
N ALA A 53 1.55 22.51 26.31
CA ALA A 53 0.40 23.10 25.63
C ALA A 53 -0.91 22.84 26.36
N LEU A 54 -1.18 21.59 26.73
CA LEU A 54 -2.43 21.17 27.36
C LEU A 54 -2.57 21.71 28.79
N THR A 55 -1.52 21.58 29.62
CA THR A 55 -1.59 21.99 31.04
C THR A 55 -1.57 23.51 31.22
N SER A 56 -0.94 24.25 30.29
CA SER A 56 -1.00 25.72 30.29
C SER A 56 -2.36 26.27 29.86
N ALA A 57 -2.99 25.61 28.88
CA ALA A 57 -4.31 26.03 28.40
C ALA A 57 -5.45 25.64 29.34
N PHE A 58 -5.28 24.53 30.09
CA PHE A 58 -6.29 23.97 30.98
C PHE A 58 -5.70 23.65 32.37
N PRO A 59 -5.32 24.68 33.15
CA PRO A 59 -4.75 24.47 34.47
C PRO A 59 -5.78 23.81 35.39
N GLY A 60 -5.33 22.80 36.15
CA GLY A 60 -6.18 22.04 37.03
C GLY A 60 -6.80 20.77 36.44
N TRP A 61 -6.75 20.57 35.14
CA TRP A 61 -7.09 19.26 34.58
C TRP A 61 -5.96 18.25 34.84
N GLY A 62 -6.33 16.98 35.01
CA GLY A 62 -5.35 15.92 35.15
C GLY A 62 -4.60 15.67 33.83
N TYR A 63 -3.44 15.06 33.95
CA TYR A 63 -2.63 14.64 32.81
C TYR A 63 -1.96 13.29 33.13
N VAL A 64 -1.99 12.37 32.17
CA VAL A 64 -1.27 11.11 32.22
C VAL A 64 -0.61 10.92 30.85
N GLY A 65 0.70 10.84 30.82
CA GLY A 65 1.48 10.61 29.62
C GLY A 65 2.44 9.45 29.79
N GLU A 66 2.79 8.81 28.67
CA GLU A 66 3.67 7.66 28.65
C GLU A 66 5.10 7.99 29.14
N GLU A 67 5.65 9.12 28.67
CA GLU A 67 7.06 9.49 28.84
C GLU A 67 7.30 10.43 30.02
N THR A 68 6.36 11.34 30.31
CA THR A 68 6.54 12.39 31.32
C THR A 68 5.76 12.16 32.60
N GLY A 69 5.04 11.04 32.67
CA GLY A 69 4.25 10.64 33.84
C GLY A 69 2.99 11.45 34.06
N SER A 70 2.45 11.43 35.29
CA SER A 70 1.14 11.98 35.59
C SER A 70 1.21 13.32 36.34
N GLN A 71 0.13 14.11 36.20
CA GLN A 71 -0.19 15.27 37.02
C GLN A 71 -1.62 15.11 37.53
N PRO A 72 -1.83 15.15 38.88
CA PRO A 72 -3.18 15.01 39.44
C PRO A 72 -4.07 16.18 39.03
N ARG A 73 -5.36 15.92 38.89
CA ARG A 73 -6.39 16.94 38.69
C ARG A 73 -6.65 17.72 39.98
N ALA A 74 -7.12 18.94 39.84
CA ALA A 74 -7.56 19.78 40.94
C ALA A 74 -8.78 19.15 41.66
N ALA A 75 -8.99 19.48 42.91
CA ALA A 75 -10.13 18.98 43.69
C ALA A 75 -11.47 19.36 42.99
N GLY A 76 -12.35 18.38 42.76
CA GLY A 76 -13.61 18.54 42.07
C GLY A 76 -13.56 18.53 40.56
N GLU A 77 -12.36 18.53 39.96
CA GLU A 77 -12.21 18.37 38.51
C GLU A 77 -12.41 16.90 38.10
N THR A 78 -12.99 16.65 36.93
CA THR A 78 -13.30 15.31 36.39
C THR A 78 -12.59 15.01 35.08
N ARG A 79 -11.85 15.99 34.54
CA ARG A 79 -11.19 15.91 33.23
C ARG A 79 -9.73 15.51 33.39
N VAL A 80 -9.29 14.54 32.56
CA VAL A 80 -7.92 14.03 32.53
C VAL A 80 -7.50 13.84 31.07
N TRP A 81 -6.35 14.40 30.72
CA TRP A 81 -5.69 14.13 29.44
C TRP A 81 -4.93 12.79 29.50
N LEU A 82 -5.12 11.95 28.49
CA LEU A 82 -4.27 10.76 28.26
C LEU A 82 -3.49 10.99 26.98
N VAL A 83 -2.18 10.81 27.03
CA VAL A 83 -1.28 11.15 25.92
C VAL A 83 -0.24 10.06 25.71
N ASP A 84 -0.18 9.56 24.47
CA ASP A 84 0.96 8.85 23.94
C ASP A 84 1.54 9.70 22.80
N PRO A 85 2.79 10.16 22.91
CA PRO A 85 3.40 10.98 21.88
C PRO A 85 3.65 10.22 20.58
N ASN A 86 3.80 8.86 20.62
CA ASN A 86 4.20 8.07 19.46
C ASN A 86 3.77 6.60 19.58
N ASP A 87 2.46 6.33 19.67
CA ASP A 87 1.97 4.93 19.66
C ASP A 87 2.55 4.17 18.47
N GLY A 88 3.25 3.09 18.76
CA GLY A 88 3.97 2.29 17.78
C GLY A 88 5.48 2.54 17.73
N THR A 89 6.11 3.07 18.78
CA THR A 89 7.55 3.40 18.89
C THR A 89 8.48 2.30 18.38
N ARG A 90 8.21 1.03 18.69
CA ARG A 90 9.04 -0.08 18.22
C ARG A 90 9.15 -0.15 16.70
N ASP A 91 8.07 0.08 15.99
CA ASP A 91 8.03 0.01 14.54
C ASP A 91 8.50 1.33 13.93
N TYR A 92 8.25 2.46 14.57
CA TYR A 92 8.87 3.76 14.27
C TYR A 92 10.41 3.67 14.25
N LEU A 93 11.02 3.09 15.28
CA LEU A 93 12.46 2.90 15.37
C LEU A 93 13.06 2.02 14.26
N LYS A 94 12.24 1.20 13.60
CA LYS A 94 12.64 0.42 12.40
C LYS A 94 12.44 1.19 11.09
N GLY A 95 11.84 2.38 11.13
CA GLY A 95 11.54 3.19 9.97
C GLY A 95 10.15 2.92 9.37
N HIS A 96 9.22 2.30 10.10
CA HIS A 96 7.84 2.17 9.64
C HIS A 96 7.11 3.52 9.68
N ARG A 97 6.32 3.80 8.63
CA ARG A 97 5.32 4.85 8.64
C ARG A 97 4.05 4.30 9.32
N GLY A 98 3.33 5.09 10.08
CA GLY A 98 2.05 4.69 10.67
C GLY A 98 2.05 4.53 12.19
N SER A 99 3.12 4.95 12.89
CA SER A 99 3.02 5.36 14.28
C SER A 99 2.27 6.69 14.39
N ALA A 100 1.68 6.98 15.53
CA ALA A 100 0.79 8.13 15.68
C ALA A 100 0.88 8.79 17.05
N VAL A 101 0.73 10.12 17.07
CA VAL A 101 0.40 10.88 18.27
C VAL A 101 -1.04 10.55 18.67
N SER A 102 -1.26 10.20 19.93
CA SER A 102 -2.56 9.89 20.54
C SER A 102 -2.83 10.87 21.69
N ILE A 103 -3.87 11.70 21.59
CA ILE A 103 -4.29 12.64 22.63
C ILE A 103 -5.78 12.46 22.89
N ALA A 104 -6.12 12.04 24.12
CA ALA A 104 -7.51 11.89 24.55
C ALA A 104 -7.84 12.79 25.73
N LEU A 105 -9.09 13.23 25.83
CA LEU A 105 -9.66 13.82 27.04
C LEU A 105 -10.72 12.89 27.60
N LEU A 106 -10.54 12.47 28.82
CA LEU A 106 -11.57 11.81 29.61
C LEU A 106 -12.34 12.82 30.45
N ARG A 107 -13.64 12.59 30.60
CA ARG A 107 -14.51 13.29 31.56
C ARG A 107 -15.24 12.25 32.41
N GLY A 108 -14.81 12.13 33.68
CA GLY A 108 -15.34 11.12 34.60
C GLY A 108 -15.15 9.68 34.10
N GLY A 109 -14.01 9.38 33.48
CA GLY A 109 -13.71 8.07 32.90
C GLY A 109 -14.31 7.82 31.50
N LEU A 110 -14.98 8.80 30.88
CA LEU A 110 -15.53 8.66 29.53
C LEU A 110 -14.68 9.43 28.52
N PRO A 111 -14.17 8.82 27.42
CA PRO A 111 -13.44 9.52 26.38
C PRO A 111 -14.39 10.47 25.61
N VAL A 112 -14.21 11.79 25.77
CA VAL A 112 -15.06 12.83 25.16
C VAL A 112 -14.38 13.61 24.06
N LEU A 113 -13.07 13.44 23.89
CA LEU A 113 -12.27 14.02 22.82
C LEU A 113 -11.16 13.04 22.44
N GLY A 114 -10.88 12.94 21.16
CA GLY A 114 -9.75 12.16 20.62
C GLY A 114 -9.12 12.87 19.43
N VAL A 115 -7.79 12.93 19.44
CA VAL A 115 -6.95 13.35 18.31
C VAL A 115 -5.92 12.25 18.08
N VAL A 116 -5.90 11.70 16.87
CA VAL A 116 -4.91 10.72 16.41
C VAL A 116 -4.23 11.28 15.17
N TYR A 117 -2.92 11.44 15.22
CA TYR A 117 -2.14 11.99 14.11
C TYR A 117 -1.02 11.06 13.68
N ALA A 118 -1.22 10.31 12.60
CA ALA A 118 -0.20 9.49 11.97
C ALA A 118 0.71 10.36 11.09
N PHE A 119 1.68 11.00 11.70
CA PHE A 119 2.46 12.13 11.19
C PHE A 119 3.29 11.85 9.93
N ALA A 120 3.63 10.59 9.67
CA ALA A 120 4.41 10.16 8.51
C ALA A 120 3.61 9.27 7.54
N ALA A 121 2.39 8.85 7.90
CA ALA A 121 1.56 8.01 7.04
C ALA A 121 0.67 8.86 6.13
N PRO A 122 0.48 8.40 4.90
CA PRO A 122 1.23 7.34 4.23
C PRO A 122 2.49 7.86 3.53
N ASP A 123 2.74 9.19 3.49
CA ASP A 123 3.76 9.84 2.68
C ASP A 123 4.24 11.19 3.24
N ASP A 124 4.33 11.37 4.55
CA ASP A 124 4.73 12.59 5.29
C ASP A 124 3.76 13.78 5.24
N ARG A 125 2.69 13.73 4.45
CA ARG A 125 1.60 14.72 4.59
C ARG A 125 0.88 14.53 5.91
N GLY A 126 0.91 13.31 6.42
CA GLY A 126 0.25 12.90 7.64
C GLY A 126 -1.24 12.61 7.44
N ASP A 127 -1.82 11.95 8.44
CA ASP A 127 -3.24 11.62 8.49
C ASP A 127 -3.77 11.94 9.89
N LEU A 128 -4.57 13.00 9.98
CA LEU A 128 -5.09 13.54 11.24
C LEU A 128 -6.58 13.22 11.37
N LEU A 129 -6.93 12.43 12.38
CA LEU A 129 -8.33 12.19 12.75
C LEU A 129 -8.64 12.86 14.08
N SER A 130 -9.79 13.54 14.17
CA SER A 130 -10.14 14.29 15.37
C SER A 130 -11.65 14.37 15.59
N TRP A 131 -12.02 14.37 16.86
CA TRP A 131 -13.41 14.54 17.28
C TRP A 131 -13.48 15.01 18.74
N ALA A 132 -14.55 15.76 19.06
CA ALA A 132 -14.94 16.04 20.43
C ALA A 132 -16.46 16.05 20.56
N GLU A 133 -16.97 15.57 21.69
CA GLU A 133 -18.41 15.52 22.00
C GLU A 133 -19.04 16.92 21.91
N GLY A 134 -20.12 17.04 21.15
CA GLY A 134 -20.80 18.31 20.95
C GLY A 134 -20.15 19.28 19.94
N CYS A 135 -19.01 18.91 19.31
CA CYS A 135 -18.29 19.78 18.37
C CYS A 135 -18.52 19.45 16.89
N GLY A 136 -19.40 18.52 16.58
CA GLY A 136 -19.70 18.13 15.19
C GLY A 136 -19.29 16.69 14.86
N PRO A 137 -19.19 16.34 13.57
CA PRO A 137 -18.83 15.00 13.13
C PRO A 137 -17.34 14.68 13.36
N LEU A 138 -16.97 13.40 13.21
CA LEU A 138 -15.59 12.97 13.08
C LEU A 138 -14.96 13.65 11.86
N LEU A 139 -13.78 14.22 12.04
CA LEU A 139 -13.02 14.86 10.96
C LEU A 139 -11.76 14.04 10.63
N ARG A 140 -11.41 13.99 9.34
CA ARG A 140 -10.11 13.51 8.82
C ARG A 140 -9.47 14.63 8.00
N ASN A 141 -8.32 15.11 8.40
CA ASN A 141 -7.61 16.22 7.76
C ASN A 141 -8.49 17.49 7.59
N GLY A 142 -9.40 17.72 8.54
CA GLY A 142 -10.33 18.86 8.53
C GLY A 142 -11.65 18.62 7.78
N GLU A 143 -11.79 17.54 7.05
CA GLU A 143 -12.99 17.18 6.30
C GLU A 143 -13.85 16.17 7.08
N ALA A 144 -15.19 16.31 6.97
CA ALA A 144 -16.11 15.39 7.63
C ALA A 144 -15.99 13.97 7.05
N VAL A 145 -15.79 12.99 7.92
CA VAL A 145 -15.74 11.58 7.53
C VAL A 145 -17.13 11.11 7.13
N THR A 146 -17.21 10.53 5.94
CA THR A 146 -18.38 9.78 5.48
C THR A 146 -18.02 8.31 5.39
N ARG A 147 -18.66 7.46 6.17
CA ARG A 147 -18.43 6.03 6.17
C ARG A 147 -19.71 5.25 5.87
N PRO A 148 -19.60 4.04 5.27
CA PRO A 148 -20.74 3.13 5.15
C PRO A 148 -21.21 2.69 6.54
N PRO A 149 -22.46 2.22 6.68
CA PRO A 149 -22.94 1.59 7.91
C PRO A 149 -22.00 0.47 8.38
N TRP A 150 -21.90 0.29 9.70
CA TRP A 150 -21.12 -0.79 10.26
C TRP A 150 -21.68 -2.15 9.80
N PRO A 151 -20.82 -3.12 9.37
CA PRO A 151 -21.27 -4.45 9.05
C PRO A 151 -21.80 -5.18 10.28
N THR A 152 -22.79 -6.05 10.07
CA THR A 152 -23.44 -6.82 11.15
C THR A 152 -22.81 -8.21 11.36
N ALA A 153 -21.94 -8.63 10.45
CA ALA A 153 -21.13 -9.85 10.53
C ALA A 153 -19.88 -9.69 9.67
N LEU A 154 -18.82 -10.43 9.99
CA LEU A 154 -17.61 -10.45 9.15
C LEU A 154 -17.89 -10.99 7.77
N GLY A 155 -17.64 -10.18 6.75
CA GLY A 155 -17.75 -10.52 5.34
C GLY A 155 -16.38 -10.71 4.68
N ARG A 156 -16.39 -11.26 3.45
CA ARG A 156 -15.17 -11.56 2.66
C ARG A 156 -14.34 -10.34 2.31
N TYR A 157 -14.95 -9.17 2.26
CA TYR A 157 -14.32 -7.94 1.85
C TYR A 157 -14.13 -6.96 3.01
N ASP A 158 -14.55 -7.36 4.22
CA ASP A 158 -14.29 -6.61 5.43
C ASP A 158 -12.81 -6.70 5.81
N VAL A 159 -12.29 -5.66 6.43
CA VAL A 159 -10.87 -5.56 6.77
C VAL A 159 -10.70 -5.43 8.28
N VAL A 160 -9.96 -6.36 8.86
CA VAL A 160 -9.49 -6.29 10.24
C VAL A 160 -8.07 -5.73 10.26
N LEU A 161 -7.87 -4.63 10.99
CA LEU A 161 -6.59 -3.97 11.17
C LEU A 161 -5.83 -4.62 12.33
N LEU A 162 -4.64 -5.15 12.05
CA LEU A 162 -3.80 -5.92 12.96
C LEU A 162 -2.42 -5.25 13.12
N SER A 163 -1.68 -5.61 14.16
CA SER A 163 -0.32 -5.13 14.35
C SER A 163 0.64 -5.67 13.28
N GLU A 164 1.83 -5.06 13.12
CA GLU A 164 2.87 -5.50 12.19
C GLU A 164 3.32 -6.96 12.41
N GLY A 165 3.11 -7.50 13.59
CA GLY A 165 3.30 -8.93 13.89
C GLY A 165 2.45 -9.88 13.05
N MET A 166 1.36 -9.40 12.45
CA MET A 166 0.50 -10.17 11.57
C MET A 166 1.29 -10.83 10.42
N ASN A 167 2.20 -10.08 9.80
CA ASN A 167 2.94 -10.58 8.63
C ASN A 167 3.80 -11.81 8.96
N ARG A 168 4.26 -11.95 10.21
CA ARG A 168 5.02 -13.12 10.70
C ARG A 168 4.12 -14.32 11.04
N ARG A 169 2.82 -14.09 11.27
CA ARG A 169 1.83 -15.10 11.64
C ARG A 169 0.62 -15.05 10.71
N SER A 170 0.86 -14.79 9.40
CA SER A 170 -0.19 -14.49 8.44
C SER A 170 -1.29 -15.55 8.41
N ARG A 171 -0.94 -16.85 8.39
CA ARG A 171 -1.90 -17.94 8.38
C ARG A 171 -2.81 -17.91 9.62
N ALA A 172 -2.24 -17.96 10.82
CA ALA A 172 -3.01 -18.02 12.06
C ALA A 172 -3.89 -16.77 12.26
N ASN A 173 -3.37 -15.58 11.92
CA ASN A 173 -4.18 -14.37 11.96
C ASN A 173 -5.36 -14.41 10.98
N LEU A 174 -5.14 -14.88 9.73
CA LEU A 174 -6.21 -14.96 8.76
C LEU A 174 -7.23 -16.06 9.10
N GLU A 175 -6.80 -17.17 9.68
CA GLU A 175 -7.73 -18.21 10.21
C GLU A 175 -8.62 -17.63 11.31
N ALA A 176 -8.07 -16.80 12.20
CA ALA A 176 -8.79 -16.17 13.31
C ALA A 176 -9.84 -15.14 12.87
N ILE A 177 -9.64 -14.48 11.74
CA ILE A 177 -10.55 -13.42 11.26
C ILE A 177 -11.41 -13.86 10.07
N GLN A 178 -11.43 -15.15 9.72
CA GLN A 178 -12.25 -15.65 8.60
C GLN A 178 -13.70 -15.18 8.71
N PRO A 179 -14.35 -14.84 7.59
CA PRO A 179 -13.85 -14.81 6.21
C PRO A 179 -13.20 -13.47 5.82
N ALA A 180 -12.96 -12.57 6.77
CA ALA A 180 -12.43 -11.23 6.54
C ALA A 180 -10.95 -11.24 6.11
N ARG A 181 -10.50 -10.07 5.68
CA ARG A 181 -9.12 -9.78 5.24
C ARG A 181 -8.34 -9.06 6.34
N GLY A 182 -7.03 -9.25 6.37
CA GLY A 182 -6.18 -8.58 7.36
C GLY A 182 -5.27 -7.53 6.74
N ARG A 183 -5.13 -6.37 7.40
CA ARG A 183 -4.13 -5.35 7.08
C ARG A 183 -3.26 -5.07 8.29
N SER A 184 -1.93 -5.07 8.12
CA SER A 184 -1.00 -4.76 9.21
C SER A 184 -0.68 -3.27 9.28
N MET A 185 -0.63 -2.73 10.52
CA MET A 185 -0.26 -1.34 10.81
C MET A 185 0.32 -1.21 12.23
N PRO A 186 1.30 -0.30 12.46
CA PRO A 186 2.00 -0.20 13.75
C PRO A 186 1.10 0.18 14.94
N SER A 187 0.49 1.35 14.89
CA SER A 187 -0.22 2.03 15.99
C SER A 187 -1.61 1.46 16.25
N ILE A 188 -1.98 1.17 17.50
CA ILE A 188 -3.37 0.81 17.87
C ILE A 188 -4.27 2.05 17.83
N ALA A 189 -3.80 3.23 18.26
CA ALA A 189 -4.55 4.47 18.13
C ALA A 189 -4.97 4.71 16.68
N TYR A 190 -4.02 4.57 15.74
CA TYR A 190 -4.28 4.79 14.33
C TYR A 190 -5.17 3.71 13.71
N ARG A 191 -5.03 2.44 14.10
CA ARG A 191 -5.94 1.37 13.67
C ARG A 191 -7.39 1.63 14.09
N LEU A 192 -7.61 2.06 15.34
CA LEU A 192 -8.94 2.43 15.84
C LEU A 192 -9.49 3.66 15.09
N ALA A 193 -8.65 4.66 14.83
CA ALA A 193 -9.02 5.84 14.05
C ALA A 193 -9.41 5.50 12.61
N LEU A 194 -8.65 4.61 11.94
CA LEU A 194 -8.97 4.13 10.59
C LEU A 194 -10.26 3.30 10.57
N ALA A 195 -10.52 2.46 11.60
CA ALA A 195 -11.78 1.76 11.72
C ALA A 195 -12.95 2.76 11.90
N ALA A 196 -12.79 3.79 12.71
CA ALA A 196 -13.78 4.85 12.87
C ALA A 196 -14.05 5.61 11.55
N ALA A 197 -13.02 5.79 10.72
CA ALA A 197 -13.13 6.44 9.41
C ALA A 197 -13.68 5.54 8.29
N GLY A 198 -13.74 4.21 8.49
CA GLY A 198 -14.25 3.26 7.49
C GLY A 198 -13.16 2.64 6.60
N ASP A 199 -11.87 2.87 6.89
CA ASP A 199 -10.75 2.20 6.19
C ASP A 199 -10.56 0.75 6.65
N GLY A 200 -11.18 0.38 7.77
CA GLY A 200 -11.29 -0.96 8.30
C GLY A 200 -12.61 -1.16 9.02
N ASP A 201 -12.97 -2.42 9.27
CA ASP A 201 -14.22 -2.79 9.93
C ASP A 201 -14.02 -3.13 11.40
N ALA A 202 -12.79 -3.53 11.75
CA ALA A 202 -12.33 -3.71 13.13
C ALA A 202 -10.83 -3.48 13.25
N ALA A 203 -10.37 -3.16 14.46
CA ALA A 203 -8.97 -3.05 14.87
C ALA A 203 -8.71 -3.96 16.06
N VAL A 204 -7.57 -4.67 16.06
CA VAL A 204 -7.19 -5.63 17.10
C VAL A 204 -5.80 -5.30 17.61
N SER A 205 -5.60 -5.28 18.95
CA SER A 205 -4.29 -5.26 19.59
C SER A 205 -4.14 -6.43 20.53
N LEU A 206 -3.00 -7.12 20.42
CA LEU A 206 -2.64 -8.31 21.21
C LEU A 206 -1.36 -8.08 22.03
N ASN A 207 -1.00 -6.82 22.28
CA ASN A 207 0.30 -6.45 22.85
C ASN A 207 0.18 -5.80 24.24
N THR A 208 -0.91 -6.03 24.96
CA THR A 208 -1.17 -5.42 26.29
C THR A 208 -1.03 -3.89 26.23
N PRO A 209 -1.89 -3.21 25.46
CA PRO A 209 -1.80 -1.76 25.30
C PRO A 209 -2.20 -1.03 26.58
N CYS A 210 -1.61 0.14 26.81
CA CYS A 210 -1.96 1.05 27.91
C CYS A 210 -3.14 1.98 27.56
N ALA A 211 -3.71 2.63 28.56
CA ALA A 211 -4.86 3.54 28.37
C ALA A 211 -4.55 4.68 27.38
N TRP A 212 -3.36 5.26 27.43
CA TRP A 212 -2.94 6.35 26.54
C TRP A 212 -2.77 5.92 25.08
N ASP A 213 -2.44 4.64 24.81
CA ASP A 213 -2.32 4.12 23.44
C ASP A 213 -3.68 4.17 22.71
N TYR A 214 -4.78 3.86 23.39
CA TYR A 214 -6.06 3.62 22.73
C TYR A 214 -7.19 4.60 23.08
N ALA A 215 -7.07 5.45 24.11
CA ALA A 215 -8.19 6.31 24.53
C ALA A 215 -8.63 7.31 23.45
N ALA A 216 -7.69 7.87 22.67
CA ALA A 216 -8.03 8.75 21.55
C ALA A 216 -8.79 7.99 20.46
N GLY A 217 -8.30 6.82 20.06
CA GLY A 217 -8.99 5.95 19.11
C GLY A 217 -10.38 5.52 19.59
N HIS A 218 -10.54 5.25 20.90
CA HIS A 218 -11.84 4.95 21.50
C HIS A 218 -12.82 6.14 21.38
N ALA A 219 -12.37 7.38 21.63
CA ALA A 219 -13.21 8.56 21.41
C ALA A 219 -13.69 8.67 19.94
N LEU A 220 -12.81 8.39 18.97
CA LEU A 220 -13.16 8.41 17.54
C LEU A 220 -14.15 7.29 17.18
N LEU A 221 -13.99 6.08 17.74
CA LEU A 221 -14.97 4.99 17.55
C LEU A 221 -16.34 5.37 18.11
N ARG A 222 -16.41 6.02 19.29
CA ARG A 222 -17.67 6.54 19.85
C ARG A 222 -18.34 7.53 18.89
N ALA A 223 -17.57 8.43 18.28
CA ALA A 223 -18.08 9.37 17.27
C ALA A 223 -18.71 8.65 16.07
N ALA A 224 -18.14 7.51 15.68
CA ALA A 224 -18.58 6.71 14.55
C ALA A 224 -19.67 5.67 14.90
N GLY A 225 -20.09 5.57 16.19
CA GLY A 225 -21.05 4.56 16.66
C GLY A 225 -20.46 3.14 16.71
N GLY A 226 -19.15 3.02 16.82
CA GLY A 226 -18.44 1.76 17.03
C GLY A 226 -18.39 1.35 18.51
N GLU A 227 -17.98 0.09 18.77
CA GLU A 227 -17.71 -0.43 20.12
C GLU A 227 -16.20 -0.66 20.31
N PHE A 228 -15.79 -0.66 21.60
CA PHE A 228 -14.42 -0.98 22.01
C PHE A 228 -14.47 -1.88 23.25
N VAL A 229 -13.93 -3.11 23.11
CA VAL A 229 -14.04 -4.15 24.12
C VAL A 229 -12.67 -4.79 24.42
N ASP A 230 -12.56 -5.41 25.60
CA ASP A 230 -11.41 -6.20 26.05
C ASP A 230 -11.48 -7.67 25.54
N GLU A 231 -10.56 -8.51 26.03
CA GLU A 231 -10.46 -9.93 25.71
C GLU A 231 -11.65 -10.77 26.17
N ASP A 232 -12.42 -10.30 27.13
CA ASP A 232 -13.63 -10.96 27.64
C ASP A 232 -14.90 -10.47 26.91
N GLY A 233 -14.73 -9.53 25.96
CA GLY A 233 -15.85 -8.89 25.25
C GLY A 233 -16.57 -7.84 26.09
N SER A 234 -16.01 -7.45 27.23
CA SER A 234 -16.54 -6.38 28.09
C SER A 234 -16.12 -5.01 27.56
N PRO A 235 -16.98 -3.98 27.69
CA PRO A 235 -16.59 -2.62 27.28
C PRO A 235 -15.35 -2.14 28.03
N ILE A 236 -14.39 -1.55 27.31
CA ILE A 236 -13.24 -0.87 27.92
C ILE A 236 -13.74 0.33 28.72
N VAL A 237 -13.36 0.37 29.98
CA VAL A 237 -13.67 1.46 30.91
C VAL A 237 -12.40 2.07 31.49
N TYR A 238 -12.48 3.31 31.93
CA TYR A 238 -11.37 4.05 32.53
C TYR A 238 -11.74 4.46 33.94
N SER A 239 -10.78 4.41 34.86
CA SER A 239 -10.94 5.04 36.16
C SER A 239 -11.08 6.58 35.99
N PRO A 240 -11.57 7.29 37.01
CA PRO A 240 -11.60 8.75 36.98
C PRO A 240 -10.22 9.40 36.81
N ASP A 241 -9.14 8.70 37.14
CA ASP A 241 -7.76 9.17 37.01
C ASP A 241 -7.09 8.69 35.70
N GLY A 242 -7.84 7.99 34.85
CA GLY A 242 -7.39 7.60 33.52
C GLY A 242 -6.81 6.19 33.41
N ASP A 243 -6.76 5.43 34.50
CA ASP A 243 -6.27 4.06 34.44
C ASP A 243 -7.27 3.17 33.72
N SER A 244 -6.75 2.33 32.84
CA SER A 244 -7.46 1.27 32.16
C SER A 244 -6.44 0.19 31.81
N GLY A 245 -6.84 -1.07 31.87
CA GLY A 245 -5.97 -2.19 31.51
C GLY A 245 -6.76 -3.27 30.83
N SER A 246 -6.23 -3.72 29.70
CA SER A 246 -6.68 -4.91 29.00
C SER A 246 -5.47 -5.64 28.45
N ARG A 247 -5.54 -6.95 28.40
CA ARG A 247 -4.49 -7.76 27.77
C ARG A 247 -4.54 -7.64 26.26
N PHE A 248 -5.77 -7.69 25.73
CA PHE A 248 -6.09 -7.50 24.31
C PHE A 248 -7.22 -6.49 24.20
N CYS A 249 -7.32 -5.83 23.05
CA CYS A 249 -8.45 -4.96 22.80
C CYS A 249 -8.93 -5.04 21.34
N PHE A 250 -10.25 -4.82 21.16
CA PHE A 250 -10.96 -4.98 19.89
C PHE A 250 -11.89 -3.79 19.70
N GLY A 251 -11.70 -3.02 18.64
CA GLY A 251 -12.50 -1.84 18.35
C GLY A 251 -13.04 -1.83 16.93
N GLY A 252 -14.28 -1.39 16.72
CA GLY A 252 -14.90 -1.31 15.40
C GLY A 252 -16.38 -1.60 15.38
N ALA A 253 -16.84 -2.36 14.37
CA ALA A 253 -18.24 -2.76 14.24
C ALA A 253 -18.76 -3.50 15.46
N PRO A 254 -19.85 -3.04 16.11
CA PRO A 254 -20.34 -3.63 17.37
C PRO A 254 -20.57 -5.15 17.33
N ALA A 255 -21.16 -5.64 16.23
CA ALA A 255 -21.42 -7.06 16.08
C ALA A 255 -20.15 -7.90 15.86
N ILE A 256 -19.09 -7.30 15.32
CA ILE A 256 -17.83 -7.96 14.92
C ILE A 256 -16.86 -8.04 16.09
N VAL A 257 -16.69 -6.95 16.85
CA VAL A 257 -15.65 -6.88 17.90
C VAL A 257 -15.86 -7.93 18.99
N ARG A 258 -17.09 -8.24 19.35
CA ARG A 258 -17.41 -9.29 20.32
C ARG A 258 -17.10 -10.69 19.80
N SER A 259 -17.34 -10.93 18.51
CA SER A 259 -16.99 -12.19 17.85
C SER A 259 -15.46 -12.36 17.80
N LEU A 260 -14.73 -11.28 17.51
CA LEU A 260 -13.27 -11.29 17.51
C LEU A 260 -12.70 -11.50 18.92
N ALA A 261 -13.26 -10.86 19.96
CA ALA A 261 -12.83 -11.04 21.34
C ALA A 261 -12.97 -12.49 21.82
N ALA A 262 -14.01 -13.19 21.38
CA ALA A 262 -14.27 -14.59 21.74
C ALA A 262 -13.29 -15.60 21.10
N HIS A 263 -12.42 -15.19 20.18
CA HIS A 263 -11.46 -16.10 19.53
C HIS A 263 -10.24 -16.39 20.41
N ASP A 264 -9.68 -17.61 20.29
CA ASP A 264 -8.43 -17.98 21.00
C ASP A 264 -7.18 -17.32 20.38
N TRP A 265 -6.96 -16.05 20.71
CA TRP A 265 -5.80 -15.30 20.27
C TRP A 265 -4.47 -15.77 20.86
N MET A 266 -4.51 -16.57 21.95
CA MET A 266 -3.30 -17.13 22.53
C MET A 266 -2.68 -18.18 21.59
N SER A 267 -3.50 -19.00 20.94
CA SER A 267 -3.02 -19.94 19.94
C SER A 267 -2.38 -19.22 18.73
N VAL A 268 -2.97 -18.09 18.30
CA VAL A 268 -2.41 -17.25 17.24
C VAL A 268 -1.03 -16.70 17.62
N LEU A 269 -0.88 -16.21 18.85
CA LEU A 269 0.41 -15.68 19.35
C LEU A 269 1.50 -16.75 19.48
N GLY A 270 1.13 -17.98 19.79
CA GLY A 270 2.02 -19.14 19.85
C GLY A 270 2.49 -19.67 18.49
N SER A 271 1.84 -19.25 17.40
CA SER A 271 2.17 -19.72 16.05
C SER A 271 3.38 -18.99 15.45
N SER A 272 4.06 -19.62 14.51
CA SER A 272 5.10 -19.00 13.69
C SER A 272 4.98 -19.48 12.25
N THR A 273 5.24 -18.59 11.29
CA THR A 273 5.38 -18.99 9.89
C THR A 273 6.88 -19.03 9.57
N PRO A 274 7.42 -20.15 9.10
CA PRO A 274 8.82 -20.21 8.72
C PRO A 274 9.11 -19.23 7.57
N ALA A 275 10.15 -18.42 7.71
CA ALA A 275 10.71 -17.66 6.60
C ALA A 275 11.66 -18.60 5.84
N THR A 276 11.25 -19.08 4.65
CA THR A 276 12.05 -20.02 3.85
C THR A 276 12.10 -19.67 2.36
N GLU A 277 11.63 -18.48 1.98
CA GLU A 277 11.57 -18.06 0.58
C GLU A 277 12.82 -17.25 0.19
N LEU A 278 13.27 -17.40 -1.06
CA LEU A 278 14.38 -16.62 -1.62
C LEU A 278 14.09 -15.11 -1.59
N TYR A 279 12.83 -14.77 -1.77
CA TYR A 279 12.32 -13.39 -1.69
C TYR A 279 11.13 -13.34 -0.71
N ASP A 280 11.01 -12.25 0.05
CA ASP A 280 9.94 -12.05 1.03
C ASP A 280 9.38 -10.62 0.94
N LEU A 281 8.34 -10.34 1.72
CA LEU A 281 7.78 -9.00 1.89
C LEU A 281 8.88 -8.04 2.36
N VAL A 282 8.87 -6.83 1.80
CA VAL A 282 9.82 -5.79 2.18
C VAL A 282 9.45 -5.23 3.55
N SER A 283 10.40 -5.22 4.46
CA SER A 283 10.29 -4.46 5.70
C SER A 283 10.96 -3.10 5.54
N PRO A 284 10.40 -2.02 6.09
CA PRO A 284 11.06 -0.73 6.17
C PRO A 284 12.47 -0.85 6.77
N VAL A 285 13.33 0.10 6.44
CA VAL A 285 14.71 0.14 6.93
C VAL A 285 14.97 1.50 7.54
N ARG A 286 15.45 1.49 8.76
CA ARG A 286 15.87 2.67 9.51
C ARG A 286 16.80 3.54 8.65
N GLY A 287 16.49 4.84 8.56
CA GLY A 287 17.27 5.80 7.79
C GLY A 287 17.12 5.71 6.27
N LEU A 288 16.20 4.90 5.77
CA LEU A 288 15.96 4.73 4.33
C LEU A 288 14.51 5.05 3.97
N LEU A 289 14.17 6.32 4.04
CA LEU A 289 12.87 6.89 3.70
C LEU A 289 13.04 8.07 2.73
N THR A 290 12.05 8.32 1.90
CA THR A 290 12.00 9.52 1.06
C THR A 290 11.26 10.65 1.78
N ASP A 291 11.74 11.88 1.60
CA ASP A 291 11.16 13.12 2.11
C ASP A 291 10.36 13.90 1.05
N ASP A 292 10.13 13.29 -0.12
CA ASP A 292 9.31 13.85 -1.22
C ASP A 292 7.95 13.14 -1.29
N PRO A 293 6.91 13.66 -0.62
CA PRO A 293 5.59 13.03 -0.60
C PRO A 293 4.97 12.86 -1.99
N GLY A 294 5.20 13.85 -2.86
CA GLY A 294 4.64 13.81 -4.21
C GLY A 294 5.25 12.71 -5.06
N ARG A 295 6.58 12.55 -4.99
CA ARG A 295 7.30 11.47 -5.69
C ARG A 295 6.93 10.11 -5.12
N LEU A 296 6.84 10.00 -3.80
CA LEU A 296 6.41 8.77 -3.14
C LEU A 296 4.99 8.37 -3.57
N ALA A 297 4.05 9.31 -3.56
CA ALA A 297 2.69 9.05 -3.99
C ALA A 297 2.62 8.55 -5.44
N ARG A 298 3.42 9.11 -6.36
CA ARG A 298 3.50 8.67 -7.76
C ARG A 298 4.13 7.29 -7.91
N ALA A 299 5.18 6.98 -7.16
CA ALA A 299 5.81 5.65 -7.17
C ALA A 299 4.88 4.58 -6.60
N GLN A 300 4.20 4.85 -5.50
CA GLN A 300 3.18 3.99 -4.93
C GLN A 300 1.99 3.82 -5.86
N GLY A 301 1.55 4.92 -6.51
CA GLY A 301 0.50 4.92 -7.52
C GLY A 301 0.85 4.02 -8.71
N CYS A 302 2.11 4.03 -9.16
CA CYS A 302 2.59 3.17 -10.24
C CYS A 302 2.39 1.68 -9.94
N LEU A 303 2.83 1.19 -8.76
CA LEU A 303 2.62 -0.22 -8.38
C LEU A 303 1.15 -0.54 -8.11
N LEU A 304 0.45 0.31 -7.34
CA LEU A 304 -0.96 0.07 -7.02
C LEU A 304 -1.83 0.09 -8.27
N GLY A 305 -1.57 1.02 -9.19
CA GLY A 305 -2.29 1.10 -10.46
C GLY A 305 -2.07 -0.14 -11.33
N GLN A 306 -0.84 -0.67 -11.37
CA GLN A 306 -0.53 -1.94 -12.02
C GLN A 306 -1.32 -3.09 -11.41
N PHE A 307 -1.20 -3.29 -10.09
CA PHE A 307 -1.86 -4.39 -9.39
C PHE A 307 -3.39 -4.28 -9.47
N ALA A 308 -3.91 -3.05 -9.48
CA ALA A 308 -5.34 -2.82 -9.63
C ALA A 308 -5.84 -3.18 -11.04
N GLY A 309 -5.11 -2.76 -12.07
CA GLY A 309 -5.45 -3.07 -13.45
C GLY A 309 -5.43 -4.57 -13.72
N ASP A 310 -4.35 -5.24 -13.31
CA ASP A 310 -4.18 -6.69 -13.37
C ASP A 310 -5.34 -7.42 -12.67
N ALA A 311 -5.53 -7.20 -11.37
CA ALA A 311 -6.54 -7.91 -10.58
C ALA A 311 -7.99 -7.63 -11.03
N LEU A 312 -8.27 -6.44 -11.56
CA LEU A 312 -9.60 -6.12 -12.11
C LEU A 312 -9.79 -6.76 -13.49
N GLY A 313 -8.76 -6.71 -14.34
CA GLY A 313 -8.77 -7.24 -15.70
C GLY A 313 -8.90 -8.76 -15.73
N SER A 314 -8.22 -9.46 -14.81
CA SER A 314 -8.23 -10.93 -14.71
C SER A 314 -9.62 -11.53 -14.48
N LEU A 315 -10.58 -10.73 -14.01
CA LEU A 315 -11.97 -11.17 -13.81
C LEU A 315 -12.68 -11.50 -15.13
N VAL A 316 -12.23 -10.90 -16.24
CA VAL A 316 -12.90 -11.00 -17.55
C VAL A 316 -11.93 -11.23 -18.71
N GLU A 317 -10.71 -11.65 -18.42
CA GLU A 317 -9.69 -11.94 -19.42
C GLU A 317 -10.19 -12.93 -20.49
N PHE A 318 -9.81 -12.69 -21.73
CA PHE A 318 -10.22 -13.43 -22.93
C PHE A 318 -11.72 -13.33 -23.29
N LYS A 319 -12.50 -12.52 -22.56
CA LYS A 319 -13.91 -12.32 -22.86
C LYS A 319 -14.10 -11.23 -23.94
N PRO A 320 -15.09 -11.40 -24.83
CA PRO A 320 -15.41 -10.35 -25.78
C PRO A 320 -16.17 -9.19 -25.10
N PRO A 321 -16.01 -7.94 -25.59
CA PRO A 321 -16.63 -6.74 -24.98
C PRO A 321 -18.13 -6.85 -24.75
N GLY A 322 -18.86 -7.47 -25.70
CA GLY A 322 -20.30 -7.65 -25.59
C GLY A 322 -20.73 -8.61 -24.46
N GLU A 323 -19.89 -9.61 -24.10
CA GLU A 323 -20.12 -10.49 -22.95
C GLU A 323 -19.87 -9.71 -21.66
N ILE A 324 -18.78 -8.97 -21.59
CA ILE A 324 -18.42 -8.16 -20.41
C ILE A 324 -19.51 -7.11 -20.15
N ALA A 325 -19.97 -6.39 -21.17
CA ALA A 325 -21.00 -5.37 -21.03
C ALA A 325 -22.36 -5.93 -20.57
N ARG A 326 -22.72 -7.15 -20.99
CA ARG A 326 -23.94 -7.83 -20.48
C ARG A 326 -23.82 -8.19 -19.01
N ARG A 327 -22.64 -8.64 -18.57
CA ARG A 327 -22.38 -9.02 -17.18
C ARG A 327 -22.22 -7.81 -16.27
N TYR A 328 -21.59 -6.75 -16.77
CA TYR A 328 -21.28 -5.52 -16.04
C TYR A 328 -21.80 -4.28 -16.79
N PRO A 329 -23.12 -4.03 -16.84
CA PRO A 329 -23.72 -2.96 -17.64
C PRO A 329 -23.33 -1.54 -17.19
N LYS A 330 -22.83 -1.39 -15.96
CA LYS A 330 -22.30 -0.12 -15.41
C LYS A 330 -20.76 -0.03 -15.41
N GLY A 331 -20.10 -0.98 -16.10
CA GLY A 331 -18.66 -1.17 -16.06
C GLY A 331 -18.22 -2.05 -14.88
N LEU A 332 -17.11 -2.77 -15.06
CA LEU A 332 -16.49 -3.56 -14.00
C LEU A 332 -15.60 -2.64 -13.16
N ARG A 333 -16.09 -2.29 -11.96
CA ARG A 333 -15.44 -1.33 -11.05
C ARG A 333 -15.04 -1.92 -9.70
N TRP A 334 -15.48 -3.15 -9.41
CA TRP A 334 -15.28 -3.82 -8.12
C TRP A 334 -14.43 -5.05 -8.31
N MET A 335 -13.39 -5.17 -7.50
CA MET A 335 -12.66 -6.43 -7.38
C MET A 335 -13.49 -7.43 -6.57
N GLN A 336 -13.61 -8.63 -7.09
CA GLN A 336 -14.34 -9.72 -6.44
C GLN A 336 -13.56 -11.03 -6.58
N ASP A 337 -13.89 -12.00 -5.73
CA ASP A 337 -13.35 -13.35 -5.86
C ASP A 337 -13.89 -14.02 -7.11
N GLY A 338 -13.08 -14.83 -7.80
CA GLY A 338 -13.45 -15.59 -8.98
C GLY A 338 -12.79 -15.09 -10.27
N GLY A 339 -13.58 -14.88 -11.32
CA GLY A 339 -13.08 -14.46 -12.64
C GLY A 339 -12.53 -15.62 -13.47
N THR A 340 -11.71 -15.31 -14.48
CA THR A 340 -11.15 -16.31 -15.42
C THR A 340 -10.28 -17.34 -14.68
N TRP A 341 -9.53 -16.89 -13.70
CA TRP A 341 -8.55 -17.70 -12.98
C TRP A 341 -9.03 -18.20 -11.60
N ASP A 342 -10.22 -17.82 -11.18
CA ASP A 342 -10.75 -18.16 -9.85
C ASP A 342 -9.84 -17.67 -8.71
N THR A 343 -9.49 -16.38 -8.76
CA THR A 343 -8.58 -15.69 -7.83
C THR A 343 -9.31 -15.00 -6.69
N LEU A 344 -8.58 -14.60 -5.64
CA LEU A 344 -9.09 -13.65 -4.65
C LEU A 344 -9.18 -12.25 -5.23
N ALA A 345 -10.11 -11.44 -4.76
CA ALA A 345 -10.14 -10.02 -5.07
C ALA A 345 -8.80 -9.36 -4.73
N GLY A 346 -8.21 -8.65 -5.70
CA GLY A 346 -6.89 -8.02 -5.58
C GLY A 346 -5.71 -8.99 -5.74
N GLN A 347 -5.93 -10.24 -6.12
CA GLN A 347 -4.84 -11.20 -6.38
C GLN A 347 -4.23 -10.93 -7.76
N PRO A 348 -2.89 -10.75 -7.85
CA PRO A 348 -2.18 -10.61 -9.10
C PRO A 348 -2.18 -11.89 -9.95
N THR A 349 -2.04 -11.70 -11.29
CA THR A 349 -1.66 -12.73 -12.26
C THR A 349 -0.15 -12.64 -12.56
N ASP A 350 0.31 -13.23 -13.66
CA ASP A 350 1.73 -13.20 -14.06
C ASP A 350 2.24 -11.78 -14.34
N ASP A 351 1.39 -10.84 -14.75
CA ASP A 351 1.73 -9.43 -14.95
C ASP A 351 2.41 -8.80 -13.73
N SER A 352 1.71 -8.83 -12.61
CA SER A 352 2.21 -8.18 -11.40
C SER A 352 3.10 -9.11 -10.57
N GLU A 353 2.97 -10.42 -10.66
CA GLU A 353 3.90 -11.35 -10.01
C GLU A 353 5.32 -11.27 -10.60
N LEU A 354 5.45 -11.08 -11.91
CA LEU A 354 6.74 -10.82 -12.56
C LEU A 354 7.28 -9.43 -12.22
N ALA A 355 6.42 -8.42 -12.09
CA ALA A 355 6.81 -7.11 -11.59
C ALA A 355 7.30 -7.19 -10.13
N LEU A 356 6.60 -7.91 -9.24
CA LEU A 356 7.05 -8.17 -7.87
C LEU A 356 8.40 -8.91 -7.85
N SER A 357 8.60 -9.90 -8.74
CA SER A 357 9.87 -10.61 -8.90
C SER A 357 11.01 -9.65 -9.24
N LEU A 358 10.80 -8.76 -10.22
CA LEU A 358 11.76 -7.73 -10.59
C LEU A 358 12.04 -6.76 -9.44
N ALA A 359 11.00 -6.26 -8.79
CA ALA A 359 11.11 -5.33 -7.67
C ALA A 359 11.94 -5.92 -6.53
N ARG A 360 11.62 -7.15 -6.11
CA ARG A 360 12.34 -7.85 -5.04
C ARG A 360 13.77 -8.18 -5.41
N SER A 361 14.07 -8.50 -6.68
CA SER A 361 15.45 -8.70 -7.14
C SER A 361 16.26 -7.41 -7.04
N ILE A 362 15.68 -6.27 -7.43
CA ILE A 362 16.33 -4.95 -7.29
C ILE A 362 16.58 -4.61 -5.82
N VAL A 363 15.60 -4.88 -4.95
CA VAL A 363 15.75 -4.63 -3.50
C VAL A 363 16.83 -5.51 -2.89
N SER A 364 16.88 -6.80 -3.25
CA SER A 364 17.89 -7.75 -2.77
C SER A 364 19.30 -7.36 -3.18
N GLU A 365 19.50 -7.01 -4.45
CA GLU A 365 20.79 -6.62 -5.01
C GLU A 365 21.13 -5.13 -4.77
N LYS A 366 20.18 -4.36 -4.24
CA LYS A 366 20.23 -2.89 -4.07
C LYS A 366 20.43 -2.11 -5.39
N GLN A 367 20.33 -2.78 -6.51
CA GLN A 367 20.45 -2.24 -7.87
C GLN A 367 19.83 -3.20 -8.88
N TYR A 368 19.56 -2.72 -10.09
CA TYR A 368 19.17 -3.62 -11.17
C TYR A 368 20.37 -4.48 -11.61
N SER A 369 20.15 -5.78 -11.68
CA SER A 369 21.06 -6.77 -12.25
C SER A 369 20.27 -7.66 -13.21
N ARG A 370 20.71 -7.74 -14.47
CA ARG A 370 20.08 -8.59 -15.48
C ARG A 370 20.07 -10.07 -15.07
N GLU A 371 21.15 -10.54 -14.44
CA GLU A 371 21.26 -11.91 -13.94
C GLU A 371 20.32 -12.16 -12.75
N ALA A 372 20.25 -11.23 -11.81
CA ALA A 372 19.33 -11.33 -10.68
C ALA A 372 17.85 -11.29 -11.11
N ALA A 373 17.50 -10.43 -12.07
CA ALA A 373 16.16 -10.40 -12.64
C ALA A 373 15.80 -11.73 -13.31
N ALA A 374 16.71 -12.29 -14.12
CA ALA A 374 16.51 -13.60 -14.75
C ALA A 374 16.34 -14.73 -13.72
N ARG A 375 17.13 -14.73 -12.62
CA ARG A 375 16.96 -15.68 -11.50
C ARG A 375 15.61 -15.52 -10.80
N ALA A 376 15.16 -14.29 -10.60
CA ALA A 376 13.86 -14.03 -9.97
C ALA A 376 12.70 -14.51 -10.84
N TYR A 377 12.74 -14.27 -12.16
CA TYR A 377 11.76 -14.79 -13.10
C TYR A 377 11.79 -16.31 -13.20
N HIS A 378 12.98 -16.92 -13.19
CA HIS A 378 13.13 -18.37 -13.16
C HIS A 378 12.53 -18.98 -11.87
N HIS A 379 12.81 -18.37 -10.70
CA HIS A 379 12.23 -18.79 -9.43
C HIS A 379 10.69 -18.68 -9.47
N TRP A 380 10.15 -17.58 -10.03
CA TRP A 380 8.71 -17.40 -10.24
C TRP A 380 8.15 -18.52 -11.12
N TYR A 381 8.76 -18.82 -12.26
CA TYR A 381 8.31 -19.87 -13.18
C TYR A 381 8.21 -21.24 -12.48
N HIS A 382 9.21 -21.57 -11.67
CA HIS A 382 9.24 -22.82 -10.91
C HIS A 382 8.30 -22.84 -9.68
N SER A 383 7.74 -21.70 -9.30
CA SER A 383 6.69 -21.65 -8.27
C SER A 383 5.33 -22.14 -8.77
N ARG A 384 5.23 -22.56 -10.02
CA ARG A 384 4.03 -23.06 -10.70
C ARG A 384 2.90 -21.99 -10.68
N PRO A 385 3.14 -20.84 -11.32
CA PRO A 385 2.09 -19.83 -11.47
C PRO A 385 0.88 -20.46 -12.17
N PHE A 386 -0.33 -19.96 -11.84
CA PHE A 386 -1.57 -20.43 -12.44
C PHE A 386 -1.81 -19.81 -13.83
N ASP A 387 -1.11 -18.73 -14.13
CA ASP A 387 -1.06 -18.05 -15.42
C ASP A 387 0.39 -17.82 -15.84
N CYS A 388 0.68 -18.03 -17.11
CA CYS A 388 2.02 -17.84 -17.67
C CYS A 388 1.99 -17.73 -19.19
N GLY A 389 2.29 -16.57 -19.71
CA GLY A 389 2.38 -16.35 -21.16
C GLY A 389 3.41 -17.27 -21.86
N GLY A 390 3.03 -17.89 -22.97
CA GLY A 390 3.85 -18.88 -23.69
C GLY A 390 5.20 -18.35 -24.15
N THR A 391 5.34 -17.07 -24.50
CA THR A 391 6.62 -16.44 -24.86
C THR A 391 7.56 -16.34 -23.65
N THR A 392 7.02 -15.95 -22.49
CA THR A 392 7.74 -15.90 -21.21
C THR A 392 8.21 -17.29 -20.81
N ALA A 393 7.29 -18.26 -20.82
CA ALA A 393 7.59 -19.66 -20.50
C ALA A 393 8.73 -20.25 -21.34
N LYS A 394 8.73 -19.97 -22.68
CA LYS A 394 9.76 -20.47 -23.61
C LYS A 394 11.18 -20.04 -23.18
N GLY A 395 11.36 -18.79 -22.78
CA GLY A 395 12.66 -18.29 -22.31
C GLY A 395 13.07 -18.90 -20.97
N LEU A 396 12.13 -18.99 -20.03
CA LEU A 396 12.43 -19.40 -18.65
C LEU A 396 12.57 -20.92 -18.48
N ALA A 397 11.83 -21.72 -19.23
CA ALA A 397 11.88 -23.19 -19.18
C ALA A 397 13.23 -23.78 -19.62
N ALA A 398 14.02 -23.03 -20.39
CA ALA A 398 15.33 -23.49 -20.84
C ALA A 398 16.42 -23.45 -19.74
N ILE A 399 16.16 -22.74 -18.65
CA ILE A 399 17.12 -22.55 -17.55
C ILE A 399 17.14 -23.78 -16.66
N GLY A 400 18.32 -24.42 -16.53
CA GLY A 400 18.51 -25.54 -15.61
C GLY A 400 19.26 -25.14 -14.33
N PRO A 401 19.25 -26.01 -13.28
CA PRO A 401 19.96 -25.73 -12.04
C PRO A 401 21.47 -25.39 -12.23
N PRO A 402 22.22 -26.06 -13.14
CA PRO A 402 23.61 -25.69 -13.38
C PRO A 402 23.82 -24.29 -13.95
N ASP A 403 22.80 -23.71 -14.61
CA ASP A 403 22.87 -22.36 -15.17
C ASP A 403 22.71 -21.30 -14.09
N VAL A 404 21.83 -21.58 -13.12
CA VAL A 404 21.64 -20.75 -11.92
C VAL A 404 22.92 -20.73 -11.09
N GLU A 405 23.50 -21.91 -10.79
CA GLU A 405 24.72 -22.03 -10.01
C GLU A 405 25.93 -21.33 -10.64
N ARG A 406 26.00 -21.32 -11.98
CA ARG A 406 27.09 -20.69 -12.74
C ARG A 406 26.86 -19.24 -13.10
N GLY A 407 25.73 -18.63 -12.67
CA GLY A 407 25.39 -17.25 -12.99
C GLY A 407 25.16 -17.01 -14.49
N ARG A 408 24.56 -17.98 -15.20
CA ARG A 408 24.28 -17.91 -16.64
C ARG A 408 22.78 -17.83 -16.96
N THR A 409 21.96 -17.60 -15.97
CA THR A 409 20.50 -17.58 -16.08
C THR A 409 20.02 -16.63 -17.18
N ALA A 410 20.55 -15.39 -17.16
CA ALA A 410 20.18 -14.37 -18.15
C ALA A 410 20.61 -14.73 -19.58
N SER A 411 21.76 -15.35 -19.75
CA SER A 411 22.25 -15.72 -21.08
C SER A 411 21.45 -16.87 -21.68
N VAL A 412 21.11 -17.87 -20.88
CA VAL A 412 20.31 -19.03 -21.30
C VAL A 412 18.89 -18.60 -21.64
N ALA A 413 18.25 -17.79 -20.79
CA ALA A 413 16.91 -17.24 -21.06
C ALA A 413 16.87 -16.51 -22.40
N ALA A 414 17.80 -15.58 -22.61
CA ALA A 414 17.85 -14.77 -23.84
C ALA A 414 18.14 -15.57 -25.10
N GLN A 415 18.92 -16.64 -25.01
CA GLN A 415 19.19 -17.54 -26.15
C GLN A 415 17.96 -18.38 -26.53
N ALA A 416 17.16 -18.78 -25.54
CA ALA A 416 15.95 -19.59 -25.76
C ALA A 416 14.74 -18.75 -26.16
N ALA A 417 14.78 -17.44 -25.92
CA ALA A 417 13.66 -16.55 -26.18
C ALA A 417 13.29 -16.47 -27.66
N SER A 418 12.00 -16.27 -27.96
CA SER A 418 11.49 -16.13 -29.31
C SER A 418 11.86 -14.77 -29.91
N THR A 419 12.61 -14.76 -31.02
CA THR A 419 12.97 -13.53 -31.77
C THR A 419 11.80 -12.94 -32.54
N GLU A 420 10.78 -13.75 -32.87
CA GLU A 420 9.63 -13.36 -33.69
C GLU A 420 8.44 -12.85 -32.87
N SER A 421 8.36 -13.27 -31.60
CA SER A 421 7.22 -12.89 -30.77
C SER A 421 7.23 -11.40 -30.42
N GLN A 422 6.10 -10.75 -30.63
CA GLN A 422 5.84 -9.36 -30.26
C GLN A 422 4.82 -9.28 -29.10
N ALA A 423 4.82 -10.26 -28.19
CA ALA A 423 3.92 -10.28 -27.05
C ALA A 423 4.29 -9.21 -26.00
N ASN A 424 3.32 -8.84 -25.18
CA ASN A 424 3.41 -7.77 -24.19
C ASN A 424 4.07 -8.19 -22.85
N GLY A 425 4.43 -9.47 -22.66
CA GLY A 425 4.88 -10.03 -21.38
C GLY A 425 6.17 -9.43 -20.81
N SER A 426 6.95 -8.66 -21.57
CA SER A 426 8.06 -7.87 -21.01
C SER A 426 7.65 -6.44 -20.66
N LEU A 427 6.59 -5.91 -21.28
CA LEU A 427 6.07 -4.58 -21.01
C LEU A 427 5.29 -4.56 -19.68
N MET A 428 4.49 -5.60 -19.44
CA MET A 428 3.63 -5.72 -18.28
C MET A 428 4.38 -5.73 -16.93
N ARG A 429 5.64 -6.17 -16.90
CA ARG A 429 6.42 -6.38 -15.67
C ARG A 429 7.43 -5.29 -15.33
N VAL A 430 7.66 -4.32 -16.22
CA VAL A 430 8.86 -3.44 -16.16
C VAL A 430 8.69 -2.20 -15.26
N SER A 431 7.51 -1.94 -14.71
CA SER A 431 7.22 -0.75 -13.89
C SER A 431 8.15 -0.54 -12.68
N PRO A 432 8.63 -1.60 -11.95
CA PRO A 432 9.56 -1.41 -10.84
C PRO A 432 10.91 -0.82 -11.28
N LEU A 433 11.33 -1.13 -12.51
CA LEU A 433 12.55 -0.55 -13.07
C LEU A 433 12.42 0.96 -13.30
N ALA A 434 11.20 1.44 -13.64
CA ALA A 434 10.93 2.86 -13.76
C ALA A 434 10.98 3.57 -12.40
N ILE A 435 10.46 2.95 -11.35
CA ILE A 435 10.48 3.50 -9.99
C ILE A 435 11.93 3.58 -9.49
N TRP A 436 12.68 2.50 -9.58
CA TRP A 436 14.08 2.48 -9.17
C TRP A 436 14.94 3.42 -10.02
N GLY A 437 14.71 3.42 -11.34
CA GLY A 437 15.50 4.18 -12.30
C GLY A 437 15.12 5.66 -12.45
N TYR A 438 14.22 6.20 -11.62
CA TYR A 438 13.68 7.55 -11.79
C TYR A 438 14.73 8.67 -11.84
N ALA A 439 15.87 8.47 -11.20
CA ALA A 439 16.97 9.43 -11.14
C ALA A 439 18.08 9.18 -12.18
N LEU A 440 18.00 8.09 -12.94
CA LEU A 440 18.96 7.77 -13.99
C LEU A 440 18.74 8.63 -15.25
N PRO A 441 19.80 8.88 -16.04
CA PRO A 441 19.65 9.40 -17.40
C PRO A 441 18.73 8.51 -18.24
N PRO A 442 17.82 9.09 -19.05
CA PRO A 442 16.84 8.33 -19.84
C PRO A 442 17.46 7.23 -20.72
N GLU A 443 18.61 7.53 -21.35
CA GLU A 443 19.31 6.59 -22.22
C GLU A 443 19.86 5.38 -21.45
N LYS A 444 20.40 5.60 -20.26
CA LYS A 444 20.86 4.53 -19.38
C LYS A 444 19.70 3.65 -18.94
N LEU A 445 18.60 4.27 -18.50
CA LEU A 445 17.40 3.56 -18.08
C LEU A 445 16.78 2.76 -19.25
N ALA A 446 16.70 3.35 -20.42
CA ALA A 446 16.22 2.67 -21.62
C ALA A 446 17.07 1.46 -22.01
N ALA A 447 18.38 1.55 -21.88
CA ALA A 447 19.28 0.41 -22.11
C ALA A 447 19.01 -0.74 -21.14
N LEU A 448 18.75 -0.45 -19.87
CA LEU A 448 18.39 -1.45 -18.86
C LEU A 448 17.02 -2.09 -19.17
N ALA A 449 16.02 -1.29 -19.51
CA ALA A 449 14.69 -1.79 -19.88
C ALA A 449 14.72 -2.68 -21.13
N ARG A 450 15.51 -2.31 -22.14
CA ARG A 450 15.74 -3.16 -23.33
C ARG A 450 16.45 -4.47 -22.99
N ALA A 451 17.38 -4.43 -22.03
CA ALA A 451 18.12 -5.62 -21.57
C ALA A 451 17.23 -6.56 -20.76
N ASP A 452 16.32 -6.02 -19.94
CA ASP A 452 15.31 -6.82 -19.22
C ASP A 452 14.32 -7.47 -20.18
N SER A 453 13.76 -6.69 -21.10
CA SER A 453 12.84 -7.20 -22.12
C SER A 453 13.46 -8.34 -22.94
N ALA A 454 14.74 -8.20 -23.31
CA ALA A 454 15.45 -9.20 -24.11
C ALA A 454 15.71 -10.54 -23.38
N LEU A 455 15.42 -10.66 -22.09
CA LEU A 455 15.48 -11.94 -21.37
C LEU A 455 14.47 -12.95 -21.93
N THR A 456 13.29 -12.46 -22.35
CA THR A 456 12.18 -13.31 -22.83
C THR A 456 11.56 -12.81 -24.13
N HIS A 457 11.68 -11.51 -24.44
CA HIS A 457 11.06 -10.83 -25.60
C HIS A 457 12.10 -9.98 -26.35
N PRO A 458 13.04 -10.60 -27.08
CA PRO A 458 14.15 -9.90 -27.74
C PRO A 458 13.72 -9.10 -28.99
N HIS A 459 12.48 -9.26 -29.48
CA HIS A 459 12.01 -8.50 -30.64
C HIS A 459 12.11 -6.99 -30.42
N LYS A 460 12.52 -6.23 -31.44
CA LYS A 460 12.81 -4.80 -31.33
C LYS A 460 11.60 -3.99 -30.83
N ALA A 461 10.38 -4.31 -31.28
CA ALA A 461 9.16 -3.64 -30.82
C ALA A 461 8.93 -3.83 -29.32
N CYS A 462 9.15 -5.04 -28.77
CA CYS A 462 9.00 -5.30 -27.33
C CYS A 462 10.03 -4.53 -26.50
N ARG A 463 11.29 -4.55 -26.94
CA ARG A 463 12.40 -3.86 -26.27
C ARG A 463 12.21 -2.34 -26.26
N ASP A 464 11.80 -1.77 -27.40
CA ASP A 464 11.56 -0.33 -27.51
C ASP A 464 10.29 0.10 -26.78
N ALA A 465 9.22 -0.71 -26.79
CA ALA A 465 8.02 -0.45 -25.99
C ALA A 465 8.31 -0.45 -24.49
N ALA A 466 9.08 -1.43 -24.00
CA ALA A 466 9.53 -1.47 -22.60
C ALA A 466 10.39 -0.25 -22.25
N ALA A 467 11.30 0.17 -23.13
CA ALA A 467 12.12 1.36 -22.93
C ALA A 467 11.30 2.64 -22.87
N VAL A 468 10.37 2.84 -23.81
CA VAL A 468 9.45 3.99 -23.86
C VAL A 468 8.63 4.06 -22.58
N PHE A 469 7.99 2.97 -22.20
CA PHE A 469 7.17 2.92 -20.98
C PHE A 469 7.99 3.24 -19.72
N THR A 470 9.16 2.59 -19.57
CA THR A 470 10.01 2.76 -18.37
C THR A 470 10.52 4.18 -18.24
N VAL A 471 11.00 4.78 -19.35
CA VAL A 471 11.50 6.17 -19.35
C VAL A 471 10.36 7.16 -19.07
N THR A 472 9.18 6.91 -19.63
CA THR A 472 7.99 7.76 -19.39
C THR A 472 7.55 7.72 -17.94
N ALA A 473 7.37 6.52 -17.36
CA ALA A 473 6.95 6.36 -15.97
C ALA A 473 7.99 6.95 -15.00
N ALA A 474 9.29 6.74 -15.25
CA ALA A 474 10.36 7.35 -14.48
C ALA A 474 10.35 8.87 -14.55
N HIS A 475 10.13 9.44 -15.75
CA HIS A 475 10.00 10.88 -15.92
C HIS A 475 8.79 11.44 -15.15
N ALA A 476 7.63 10.79 -15.25
CA ALA A 476 6.42 11.17 -14.52
C ALA A 476 6.65 11.17 -12.99
N ILE A 477 7.23 10.08 -12.46
CA ILE A 477 7.55 9.95 -11.03
C ILE A 477 8.49 11.07 -10.57
N ARG A 478 9.52 11.38 -11.37
CA ARG A 478 10.51 12.41 -11.05
C ARG A 478 9.94 13.82 -11.12
N SER A 479 9.24 14.16 -12.21
CA SER A 479 8.86 15.54 -12.53
C SER A 479 7.55 15.98 -11.89
N GLY A 480 6.57 15.07 -11.73
CA GLY A 480 5.21 15.41 -11.34
C GLY A 480 4.46 16.25 -12.38
N GLU A 481 4.89 16.20 -13.64
CA GLU A 481 4.27 16.93 -14.74
C GLU A 481 2.91 16.34 -15.13
N SER A 482 2.09 17.17 -15.79
CA SER A 482 0.79 16.74 -16.31
C SER A 482 0.92 15.67 -17.41
N ALA A 483 -0.12 14.87 -17.60
CA ALA A 483 -0.20 13.83 -18.61
C ALA A 483 0.23 14.31 -20.01
N THR A 484 -0.22 15.50 -20.43
CA THR A 484 0.13 16.08 -21.73
C THR A 484 1.63 16.38 -21.84
N LYS A 485 2.25 16.93 -20.78
CA LYS A 485 3.69 17.21 -20.77
C LYS A 485 4.51 15.93 -20.77
N VAL A 486 4.10 14.94 -19.96
CA VAL A 486 4.70 13.60 -19.94
C VAL A 486 4.64 12.96 -21.33
N PHE A 487 3.51 13.03 -22.01
CA PHE A 487 3.36 12.49 -23.37
C PHE A 487 4.24 13.24 -24.37
N THR A 488 4.31 14.57 -24.32
CA THR A 488 5.18 15.38 -25.18
C THR A 488 6.67 15.03 -24.98
N PHE A 489 7.08 14.84 -23.71
CA PHE A 489 8.42 14.34 -23.41
C PHE A 489 8.66 12.97 -24.06
N THR A 490 7.70 12.06 -23.90
CA THR A 490 7.81 10.67 -24.38
C THR A 490 7.98 10.61 -25.91
N THR A 491 7.14 11.31 -26.67
CA THR A 491 7.19 11.29 -28.14
C THR A 491 8.50 11.88 -28.65
N ARG A 492 8.93 13.02 -28.10
CA ARG A 492 10.21 13.61 -28.43
C ARG A 492 11.38 12.66 -28.14
N TRP A 493 11.40 12.08 -26.93
CA TRP A 493 12.46 11.13 -26.54
C TRP A 493 12.47 9.88 -27.42
N ALA A 494 11.30 9.34 -27.78
CA ALA A 494 11.20 8.16 -28.67
C ALA A 494 11.73 8.44 -30.07
N ASP A 495 11.58 9.66 -30.58
CA ASP A 495 12.13 10.09 -31.87
C ASP A 495 13.65 10.29 -31.80
N GLU A 496 14.15 11.01 -30.80
CA GLU A 496 15.58 11.27 -30.58
C GLU A 496 16.36 9.95 -30.34
N SER A 497 15.79 9.01 -29.57
CA SER A 497 16.36 7.69 -29.30
C SER A 497 16.18 6.67 -30.43
N LYS A 498 15.59 7.09 -31.54
CA LYS A 498 15.36 6.25 -32.75
C LYS A 498 14.68 4.92 -32.43
N CYS A 499 13.65 4.95 -31.57
CA CYS A 499 12.80 3.79 -31.35
C CYS A 499 12.21 3.31 -32.68
N CYS A 500 11.90 2.01 -32.80
CA CYS A 500 11.41 1.45 -34.06
C CYS A 500 10.15 2.17 -34.56
N PRO A 501 9.94 2.21 -35.88
CA PRO A 501 8.82 2.95 -36.47
C PRO A 501 7.46 2.53 -35.93
N GLU A 502 7.28 1.24 -35.62
CA GLU A 502 6.02 0.67 -35.15
C GLU A 502 5.66 1.21 -33.76
N VAL A 503 6.64 1.36 -32.87
CA VAL A 503 6.46 1.94 -31.51
C VAL A 503 6.11 3.42 -31.63
N ARG A 504 6.85 4.18 -32.45
CA ARG A 504 6.57 5.61 -32.67
C ARG A 504 5.19 5.84 -33.29
N ALA A 505 4.80 4.99 -34.26
CA ALA A 505 3.48 5.03 -34.85
C ALA A 505 2.36 4.70 -33.84
N ALA A 506 2.60 3.75 -32.93
CA ALA A 506 1.64 3.44 -31.86
C ALA A 506 1.44 4.63 -30.90
N LEU A 507 2.50 5.36 -30.55
CA LEU A 507 2.41 6.61 -29.77
C LEU A 507 1.63 7.69 -30.52
N GLY A 508 1.88 7.88 -31.82
CA GLY A 508 1.13 8.84 -32.65
C GLY A 508 -0.37 8.51 -32.68
N ARG A 509 -0.72 7.25 -32.91
CA ARG A 509 -2.13 6.81 -32.88
C ARG A 509 -2.78 6.97 -31.52
N ALA A 510 -2.02 6.78 -30.42
CA ALA A 510 -2.56 6.94 -29.07
C ALA A 510 -3.11 8.35 -28.80
N ALA A 511 -2.55 9.37 -29.44
CA ALA A 511 -3.06 10.74 -29.34
C ALA A 511 -4.43 10.92 -30.00
N GLU A 512 -4.73 10.13 -31.03
CA GLU A 512 -5.93 10.27 -31.87
C GLU A 512 -7.06 9.31 -31.44
N ALA A 513 -6.72 8.04 -31.18
CA ALA A 513 -7.72 7.00 -30.95
C ALA A 513 -7.16 5.84 -30.10
N PRO A 514 -8.05 5.10 -29.39
CA PRO A 514 -7.68 3.83 -28.78
C PRO A 514 -7.29 2.80 -29.85
N PRO A 515 -6.72 1.64 -29.47
CA PRO A 515 -6.51 0.53 -30.39
C PRO A 515 -7.81 0.16 -31.13
N PRO A 516 -7.76 -0.14 -32.44
CA PRO A 516 -8.97 -0.44 -33.19
C PRO A 516 -9.63 -1.77 -32.79
N SER A 517 -8.87 -2.69 -32.21
CA SER A 517 -9.37 -3.96 -31.68
C SER A 517 -8.46 -4.44 -30.56
N PHE A 518 -9.07 -4.93 -29.48
CA PHE A 518 -8.39 -5.64 -28.38
C PHE A 518 -8.51 -7.16 -28.52
N MET A 519 -9.39 -7.62 -29.41
CA MET A 519 -9.63 -9.04 -29.67
C MET A 519 -8.71 -9.61 -30.75
N GLU A 520 -8.40 -8.78 -31.75
CA GLU A 520 -7.43 -9.13 -32.77
C GLU A 520 -6.01 -8.98 -32.22
N ARG A 521 -5.20 -10.02 -32.34
CA ARG A 521 -3.83 -10.06 -31.80
C ARG A 521 -3.79 -9.75 -30.31
N GLN A 522 -4.64 -10.41 -29.53
CA GLN A 522 -4.58 -10.36 -28.07
C GLN A 522 -3.13 -10.57 -27.60
N GLY A 523 -2.71 -9.83 -26.59
CA GLY A 523 -1.34 -9.89 -26.09
C GLY A 523 -0.27 -9.21 -26.97
N TRP A 524 -0.66 -8.45 -28.02
CA TRP A 524 0.32 -7.72 -28.83
C TRP A 524 0.81 -6.46 -28.12
N VAL A 525 2.14 -6.33 -27.99
CA VAL A 525 2.78 -5.23 -27.23
C VAL A 525 2.36 -3.83 -27.71
N LEU A 526 2.06 -3.65 -29.01
CA LEU A 526 1.67 -2.35 -29.55
C LEU A 526 0.21 -1.99 -29.24
N VAL A 527 -0.67 -2.97 -29.04
CA VAL A 527 -2.04 -2.73 -28.54
C VAL A 527 -1.95 -2.22 -27.10
N ALA A 528 -1.21 -2.90 -26.24
CA ALA A 528 -1.02 -2.51 -24.84
C ALA A 528 -0.38 -1.11 -24.73
N LEU A 529 0.67 -0.83 -25.48
CA LEU A 529 1.35 0.45 -25.50
C LEU A 529 0.41 1.59 -25.96
N GLN A 530 -0.27 1.42 -27.11
CA GLN A 530 -1.21 2.41 -27.63
C GLN A 530 -2.34 2.68 -26.64
N ASN A 531 -2.91 1.62 -26.04
CA ASN A 531 -3.95 1.77 -25.03
C ASN A 531 -3.47 2.59 -23.83
N ALA A 532 -2.33 2.24 -23.24
CA ALA A 532 -1.82 2.91 -22.06
C ALA A 532 -1.63 4.42 -22.28
N PHE A 533 -1.06 4.81 -23.41
CA PHE A 533 -0.86 6.22 -23.74
C PHE A 533 -2.15 6.93 -24.17
N HIS A 534 -3.08 6.23 -24.80
CA HIS A 534 -4.41 6.78 -25.06
C HIS A 534 -5.17 7.06 -23.78
N GLN A 535 -5.18 6.10 -22.83
CA GLN A 535 -5.80 6.29 -21.53
C GLN A 535 -5.13 7.43 -20.74
N LEU A 536 -3.81 7.57 -20.81
CA LEU A 536 -3.10 8.68 -20.18
C LEU A 536 -3.59 10.06 -20.67
N LEU A 537 -3.76 10.22 -21.98
CA LEU A 537 -4.15 11.50 -22.59
C LEU A 537 -5.63 11.83 -22.40
N HIS A 538 -6.49 10.83 -22.32
CA HIS A 538 -7.95 10.97 -22.32
C HIS A 538 -8.59 10.53 -20.99
N ALA A 539 -7.78 10.43 -19.92
CA ALA A 539 -8.25 10.07 -18.59
C ALA A 539 -9.22 11.10 -18.01
N VAL A 540 -10.39 10.65 -17.59
CA VAL A 540 -11.29 11.39 -16.70
C VAL A 540 -10.88 11.12 -15.23
N SER A 541 -10.56 9.86 -14.94
CA SER A 541 -9.98 9.36 -13.70
C SER A 541 -9.22 8.07 -13.97
N VAL A 542 -8.38 7.63 -13.03
CA VAL A 542 -7.71 6.33 -13.13
C VAL A 542 -8.74 5.21 -13.16
N GLU A 543 -9.76 5.28 -12.30
CA GLU A 543 -10.84 4.29 -12.26
C GLU A 543 -11.53 4.14 -13.63
N GLU A 544 -11.95 5.25 -14.22
CA GLU A 544 -12.65 5.23 -15.50
C GLU A 544 -11.78 4.68 -16.63
N SER A 545 -10.50 5.06 -16.65
CA SER A 545 -9.56 4.65 -17.71
C SER A 545 -9.21 3.16 -17.63
N VAL A 546 -8.97 2.64 -16.43
CA VAL A 546 -8.75 1.21 -16.18
C VAL A 546 -10.03 0.43 -16.51
N THR A 547 -11.20 0.91 -16.06
CA THR A 547 -12.50 0.28 -16.37
C THR A 547 -12.75 0.22 -17.87
N ARG A 548 -12.51 1.29 -18.64
CA ARG A 548 -12.65 1.30 -20.11
C ARG A 548 -11.74 0.26 -20.77
N THR A 549 -10.50 0.17 -20.29
CA THR A 549 -9.55 -0.84 -20.79
C THR A 549 -10.09 -2.25 -20.57
N VAL A 550 -10.52 -2.57 -19.35
CA VAL A 550 -11.09 -3.88 -18.99
C VAL A 550 -12.36 -4.18 -19.80
N MET A 551 -13.23 -3.20 -19.98
CA MET A 551 -14.48 -3.36 -20.76
C MET A 551 -14.23 -3.54 -22.26
N SER A 552 -13.01 -3.29 -22.76
CA SER A 552 -12.63 -3.48 -24.17
C SER A 552 -12.37 -4.94 -24.54
N GLY A 553 -12.29 -5.84 -23.55
CA GLY A 553 -12.11 -7.29 -23.78
C GLY A 553 -10.70 -7.69 -24.21
N GLY A 554 -10.55 -8.95 -24.56
CA GLY A 554 -9.26 -9.53 -24.94
C GLY A 554 -8.35 -9.79 -23.76
N ASP A 555 -7.10 -9.40 -23.84
CA ASP A 555 -6.06 -9.46 -22.81
C ASP A 555 -6.26 -8.29 -21.84
N THR A 556 -7.29 -8.43 -20.99
CA THR A 556 -7.81 -7.32 -20.19
C THR A 556 -6.93 -6.97 -18.99
N ASP A 557 -6.32 -7.96 -18.36
CA ASP A 557 -5.42 -7.80 -17.21
C ASP A 557 -4.11 -7.12 -17.61
N THR A 558 -3.40 -7.64 -18.63
CA THR A 558 -2.16 -7.04 -19.10
C THR A 558 -2.38 -5.59 -19.59
N ASN A 559 -3.40 -5.37 -20.42
CA ASN A 559 -3.67 -4.02 -20.93
C ASN A 559 -4.02 -3.04 -19.81
N ALA A 560 -4.78 -3.49 -18.80
CA ALA A 560 -5.17 -2.66 -17.68
C ALA A 560 -4.02 -2.49 -16.65
N ALA A 561 -3.17 -3.49 -16.45
CA ALA A 561 -1.98 -3.40 -15.61
C ALA A 561 -1.01 -2.33 -16.14
N ILE A 562 -0.70 -2.37 -17.44
CA ILE A 562 0.20 -1.40 -18.08
C ILE A 562 -0.40 0.01 -18.04
N ALA A 563 -1.69 0.17 -18.38
CA ALA A 563 -2.37 1.46 -18.33
C ALA A 563 -2.44 1.99 -16.89
N GLY A 564 -2.81 1.15 -15.92
CA GLY A 564 -2.90 1.48 -14.51
C GLY A 564 -1.56 1.92 -13.92
N ALA A 565 -0.46 1.24 -14.27
CA ALA A 565 0.87 1.61 -13.85
C ALA A 565 1.28 3.01 -14.36
N LEU A 566 1.02 3.32 -15.63
CA LEU A 566 1.34 4.62 -16.21
C LEU A 566 0.48 5.74 -15.61
N LEU A 567 -0.83 5.51 -15.48
CA LEU A 567 -1.76 6.45 -14.86
C LEU A 567 -1.39 6.71 -13.39
N GLY A 568 -1.08 5.66 -12.64
CA GLY A 568 -0.63 5.78 -11.26
C GLY A 568 0.68 6.53 -11.11
N ALA A 569 1.63 6.35 -12.05
CA ALA A 569 2.89 7.10 -12.08
C ALA A 569 2.71 8.59 -12.32
N VAL A 570 1.64 9.01 -13.00
CA VAL A 570 1.33 10.41 -13.27
C VAL A 570 0.44 11.03 -12.19
N HIS A 571 -0.62 10.32 -11.78
CA HIS A 571 -1.66 10.88 -10.91
C HIS A 571 -1.45 10.58 -9.42
N GLY A 572 -0.56 9.64 -9.08
CA GLY A 572 -0.26 9.27 -7.71
C GLY A 572 -1.22 8.23 -7.11
N ARG A 573 -0.90 7.81 -5.88
CA ARG A 573 -1.65 6.80 -5.12
C ARG A 573 -3.09 7.23 -4.84
N GLU A 574 -3.33 8.50 -4.56
CA GLU A 574 -4.65 9.04 -4.22
C GLU A 574 -5.66 8.93 -5.38
N ALA A 575 -5.16 8.83 -6.61
CA ALA A 575 -6.00 8.64 -7.77
C ALA A 575 -6.48 7.18 -7.96
N ILE A 576 -5.88 6.22 -7.24
CA ILE A 576 -6.34 4.83 -7.24
C ILE A 576 -7.51 4.70 -6.26
N PRO A 577 -8.67 4.15 -6.66
CA PRO A 577 -9.81 3.98 -5.77
C PRO A 577 -9.44 3.30 -4.45
N THR A 578 -9.95 3.82 -3.33
CA THR A 578 -9.65 3.30 -1.99
C THR A 578 -10.03 1.83 -1.85
N ASP A 579 -11.16 1.42 -2.42
CA ASP A 579 -11.59 0.01 -2.41
C ASP A 579 -10.63 -0.91 -3.16
N TRP A 580 -10.03 -0.43 -4.27
CA TRP A 580 -9.03 -1.21 -4.99
C TRP A 580 -7.74 -1.34 -4.16
N GLN A 581 -7.27 -0.24 -3.55
CA GLN A 581 -6.13 -0.27 -2.64
C GLN A 581 -6.38 -1.24 -1.47
N ARG A 582 -7.58 -1.22 -0.91
CA ARG A 582 -8.02 -2.10 0.18
C ARG A 582 -7.90 -3.57 -0.20
N MET A 583 -8.40 -3.98 -1.38
CA MET A 583 -8.32 -5.34 -1.86
C MET A 583 -6.88 -5.79 -2.13
N ILE A 584 -6.06 -4.95 -2.75
CA ILE A 584 -4.65 -5.23 -3.05
C ILE A 584 -3.84 -5.39 -1.75
N LEU A 585 -3.90 -4.39 -0.86
CA LEU A 585 -3.07 -4.35 0.36
C LEU A 585 -3.48 -5.40 1.42
N THR A 586 -4.56 -6.12 1.18
CA THR A 586 -5.04 -7.22 2.04
C THR A 586 -4.98 -8.58 1.36
N CYS A 587 -4.55 -8.68 0.10
CA CYS A 587 -4.55 -9.92 -0.66
C CYS A 587 -3.40 -10.85 -0.22
N ARG A 588 -3.75 -11.93 0.46
CA ARG A 588 -2.82 -12.98 0.91
C ARG A 588 -3.35 -14.35 0.52
N PRO A 589 -3.04 -14.84 -0.69
CA PRO A 589 -3.54 -16.12 -1.20
C PRO A 589 -2.80 -17.31 -0.57
N ILE A 590 -3.07 -17.57 0.72
CA ILE A 590 -2.43 -18.61 1.52
C ILE A 590 -3.10 -19.96 1.25
N ALA A 591 -2.29 -20.96 0.90
CA ALA A 591 -2.77 -22.32 0.65
C ALA A 591 -3.57 -22.87 1.85
N GLY A 592 -4.71 -23.53 1.59
CA GLY A 592 -5.55 -24.19 2.60
C GLY A 592 -6.52 -23.26 3.34
N LEU A 593 -6.56 -21.96 3.06
CA LEU A 593 -7.68 -21.11 3.48
C LEU A 593 -8.89 -21.38 2.59
N PRO A 594 -10.12 -21.44 3.13
CA PRO A 594 -11.33 -21.90 2.40
C PRO A 594 -11.65 -21.10 1.14
N THR A 595 -11.28 -19.82 1.09
CA THR A 595 -11.57 -18.92 -0.03
C THR A 595 -10.46 -18.87 -1.08
N VAL A 596 -9.33 -19.58 -0.85
CA VAL A 596 -8.14 -19.51 -1.69
C VAL A 596 -8.07 -20.69 -2.65
N HIS A 597 -8.38 -20.45 -3.92
CA HIS A 597 -8.32 -21.45 -4.99
C HIS A 597 -7.00 -21.44 -5.76
N ARG A 598 -6.31 -20.29 -5.78
CA ARG A 598 -5.01 -20.10 -6.42
C ARG A 598 -3.97 -19.63 -5.40
N PRO A 599 -3.48 -20.52 -4.54
CA PRO A 599 -2.50 -20.15 -3.53
C PRO A 599 -1.17 -19.74 -4.17
N ARG A 600 -0.54 -18.71 -3.61
CA ARG A 600 0.76 -18.21 -4.09
C ARG A 600 1.75 -18.02 -2.95
N PRO A 601 3.04 -18.24 -3.21
CA PRO A 601 4.12 -17.90 -2.29
C PRO A 601 4.08 -16.42 -1.87
N ARG A 602 4.60 -16.15 -0.70
CA ARG A 602 4.58 -14.84 -0.05
C ARG A 602 5.31 -13.77 -0.85
N ALA A 603 6.33 -14.16 -1.62
CA ALA A 603 7.05 -13.29 -2.54
C ALA A 603 6.16 -12.62 -3.60
N TYR A 604 4.97 -13.14 -3.86
CA TYR A 604 4.05 -12.64 -4.89
C TYR A 604 2.80 -11.98 -4.30
N TRP A 605 2.77 -11.73 -2.98
CA TRP A 605 1.69 -10.97 -2.37
C TRP A 605 1.92 -9.46 -2.57
N PRO A 606 0.89 -8.71 -2.92
CA PRO A 606 1.01 -7.26 -3.18
C PRO A 606 0.89 -6.41 -1.91
N VAL A 607 0.76 -7.03 -0.74
CA VAL A 607 0.39 -6.37 0.53
C VAL A 607 1.39 -5.33 1.03
N ASP A 608 2.64 -5.39 0.59
CA ASP A 608 3.71 -4.46 0.93
C ASP A 608 4.01 -3.43 -0.18
N ALA A 609 3.12 -3.27 -1.15
CA ALA A 609 3.30 -2.41 -2.33
C ALA A 609 3.78 -0.99 -1.98
N LEU A 610 3.26 -0.40 -0.90
CA LEU A 610 3.64 0.95 -0.47
C LEU A 610 5.09 1.03 0.00
N ALA A 611 5.52 0.09 0.83
CA ALA A 611 6.89 0.01 1.33
C ALA A 611 7.87 -0.40 0.22
N LEU A 612 7.44 -1.27 -0.69
CA LEU A 612 8.24 -1.73 -1.83
C LEU A 612 8.53 -0.57 -2.80
N ALA A 613 7.53 0.26 -3.11
CA ALA A 613 7.71 1.45 -3.95
C ALA A 613 8.69 2.45 -3.31
N GLU A 614 8.56 2.71 -2.02
CA GLU A 614 9.49 3.59 -1.30
C GLU A 614 10.92 3.04 -1.29
N ARG A 615 11.06 1.73 -1.06
CA ARG A 615 12.38 1.08 -1.09
C ARG A 615 13.05 1.21 -2.46
N LEU A 616 12.31 1.01 -3.54
CA LEU A 616 12.82 1.19 -4.91
C LEU A 616 13.27 2.63 -5.16
N LEU A 617 12.49 3.64 -4.72
CA LEU A 617 12.85 5.05 -4.83
C LEU A 617 14.15 5.37 -4.10
N CYS A 618 14.27 4.95 -2.84
CA CYS A 618 15.46 5.22 -2.02
C CYS A 618 16.72 4.59 -2.62
N LEU A 619 16.62 3.36 -3.11
CA LEU A 619 17.73 2.68 -3.80
C LEU A 619 18.08 3.37 -5.12
N GLY A 620 17.08 3.87 -5.85
CA GLY A 620 17.28 4.62 -7.09
C GLY A 620 17.97 5.97 -6.88
N ALA A 621 17.65 6.66 -5.79
CA ALA A 621 18.35 7.89 -5.41
C ALA A 621 19.84 7.65 -5.16
N ALA A 622 20.20 6.55 -4.50
CA ALA A 622 21.58 6.17 -4.23
C ALA A 622 22.35 5.73 -5.49
N ALA A 623 21.64 5.27 -6.54
CA ALA A 623 22.23 4.85 -7.82
C ALA A 623 22.43 6.01 -8.82
N ALA A 624 21.92 7.20 -8.49
CA ALA A 624 22.09 8.40 -9.31
C ALA A 624 23.58 8.77 -9.41
N PRO A 625 24.06 9.25 -10.58
CA PRO A 625 25.40 9.81 -10.67
C PRO A 625 25.51 10.98 -9.68
N THR A 626 26.55 10.98 -8.86
CA THR A 626 26.92 12.18 -8.09
C THR A 626 27.16 13.33 -9.06
N ALA A 627 26.41 14.43 -8.89
CA ALA A 627 26.48 15.61 -9.76
C ALA A 627 27.86 16.27 -9.72
#